data_2525b02081651abadee82b9e91ea1c7c
#
_entry.id   2525b02081651abadee82b9e91ea1c7c
#
_cell.length_a   1.000
_cell.length_b   1.000
_cell.length_c   1.000
_cell.angle_alpha   90.00
_cell.angle_beta   90.00
_cell.angle_gamma   90.00
#
_symmetry.space_group_name_H-M   'P 1'
#
loop_
_entity.id
_entity.type
_entity.pdbx_description
1 polymer ?
#
loop_
_entity_poly.entity_id
_entity_poly.type
_entity_poly.pdbx_seq_one_letter_code
_entity_poly.pdbx_strand_id
1 'polypeptide(L)'
;TCIRNSGVMKPYAYSWYLDIMAPGWEALVDDEYDSVFPVPGFRKYGIKYVATPIFLQQLGVYSPDKSEERKAKEFFFYMPDFYRFIDLCIGQNIYMDEYRTTERTNFILSLSASYEKIYNSFSDHCKRNIQKAENEGISYSTDITPRELINLFMANRGREIRGIRERDYNRVEALMNHCRINRKGRIIGVRSAGGRLVFGIFIIELPGFKTLLFVVNTEESRNRRINYHFVNELVRENAGSGTIIDFAGSSIPSIASFMESFGSSRQP
;
A
#
# COMPACT_ATOMS: atom_id res chain seq x y z
N THR A 1 -9.74 12.14 14.51
CA THR A 1 -9.34 13.57 14.45
C THR A 1 -7.83 13.66 14.33
N CYS A 2 -7.01 13.08 15.22
CA CYS A 2 -5.53 13.11 15.18
C CYS A 2 -4.94 12.79 13.79
N ILE A 3 -5.34 11.66 13.18
CA ILE A 3 -4.84 11.23 11.87
C ILE A 3 -5.10 12.26 10.77
N ARG A 4 -6.26 12.91 10.77
CA ARG A 4 -6.57 13.96 9.79
C ARG A 4 -5.73 15.20 10.01
N ASN A 5 -5.45 15.55 11.26
CA ASN A 5 -4.68 16.71 11.64
C ASN A 5 -3.16 16.52 11.45
N SER A 6 -2.67 15.27 11.45
CA SER A 6 -1.26 14.94 11.23
C SER A 6 -0.78 15.20 9.80
N GLY A 7 -1.68 15.49 8.86
CA GLY A 7 -1.33 15.64 7.44
C GLY A 7 -0.92 14.34 6.74
N VAL A 8 -0.95 13.20 7.43
CA VAL A 8 -0.64 11.90 6.85
C VAL A 8 -1.82 11.39 6.05
N MET A 9 -1.64 11.22 4.76
CA MET A 9 -2.69 10.80 3.83
C MET A 9 -2.73 9.27 3.58
N LYS A 10 -1.87 8.50 4.27
CA LYS A 10 -1.80 7.05 4.08
C LYS A 10 -3.02 6.34 4.69
N PRO A 11 -3.63 5.35 4.00
CA PRO A 11 -4.89 4.74 4.42
C PRO A 11 -4.79 3.89 5.70
N TYR A 12 -3.60 3.42 6.03
CA TYR A 12 -3.37 2.36 7.01
C TYR A 12 -3.75 2.71 8.45
N ALA A 13 -3.77 3.99 8.80
CA ALA A 13 -4.07 4.47 10.15
C ALA A 13 -5.54 4.82 10.37
N TYR A 14 -6.32 4.93 9.32
CA TYR A 14 -7.73 5.23 9.48
C TYR A 14 -8.46 4.06 10.16
N SER A 15 -9.38 4.38 11.08
CA SER A 15 -10.13 3.37 11.83
C SER A 15 -10.83 2.36 10.93
N TRP A 16 -11.48 2.81 9.86
CA TRP A 16 -12.15 1.90 8.92
C TRP A 16 -11.21 0.87 8.28
N TYR A 17 -9.93 1.21 8.10
CA TYR A 17 -8.93 0.29 7.58
C TYR A 17 -8.52 -0.72 8.66
N LEU A 18 -8.22 -0.21 9.86
CA LEU A 18 -7.79 -1.03 10.99
C LEU A 18 -8.91 -1.94 11.50
N ASP A 19 -10.15 -1.47 11.55
CA ASP A 19 -11.32 -2.26 11.94
C ASP A 19 -11.48 -3.52 11.07
N ILE A 20 -11.14 -3.40 9.78
CA ILE A 20 -11.21 -4.52 8.83
C ILE A 20 -9.94 -5.38 8.90
N MET A 21 -8.75 -4.77 8.85
CA MET A 21 -7.49 -5.50 8.68
C MET A 21 -6.89 -6.01 9.99
N ALA A 22 -7.18 -5.35 11.10
CA ALA A 22 -6.71 -5.67 12.44
C ALA A 22 -7.82 -5.62 13.50
N PRO A 23 -8.92 -6.38 13.35
CA PRO A 23 -10.03 -6.32 14.30
C PRO A 23 -9.56 -6.46 15.75
N GLY A 24 -10.04 -5.58 16.61
CA GLY A 24 -9.61 -5.51 18.02
C GLY A 24 -8.28 -4.77 18.22
N TRP A 25 -7.85 -3.97 17.24
CA TRP A 25 -6.72 -3.07 17.42
C TRP A 25 -6.96 -2.09 18.58
N GLU A 26 -5.89 -1.72 19.25
CA GLU A 26 -5.85 -0.72 20.32
C GLU A 26 -5.07 0.49 19.83
N ALA A 27 -5.00 1.56 20.62
CA ALA A 27 -4.14 2.70 20.33
C ALA A 27 -3.51 3.24 21.61
N LEU A 28 -2.27 3.66 21.52
CA LEU A 28 -1.68 4.55 22.50
C LEU A 28 -1.98 5.98 22.08
N VAL A 29 -2.40 6.80 23.01
CA VAL A 29 -2.71 8.22 22.79
C VAL A 29 -1.99 9.04 23.86
N ASP A 30 -1.61 10.25 23.55
CA ASP A 30 -1.10 11.19 24.58
C ASP A 30 -2.26 11.78 25.40
N ASP A 31 -1.91 12.42 26.51
CA ASP A 31 -2.89 12.97 27.46
C ASP A 31 -3.83 14.02 26.84
N GLU A 32 -3.37 14.71 25.82
CA GLU A 32 -4.13 15.76 25.10
C GLU A 32 -4.92 15.20 23.90
N TYR A 33 -4.77 13.92 23.59
CA TYR A 33 -5.34 13.26 22.41
C TYR A 33 -4.92 13.87 21.07
N ASP A 34 -3.77 14.52 21.03
CA ASP A 34 -3.22 15.13 19.83
C ASP A 34 -2.41 14.14 18.99
N SER A 35 -1.83 13.14 19.64
CA SER A 35 -1.03 12.11 18.98
C SER A 35 -1.60 10.73 19.22
N VAL A 36 -1.47 9.87 18.22
CA VAL A 36 -1.95 8.49 18.29
C VAL A 36 -0.98 7.52 17.63
N PHE A 37 -0.77 6.37 18.28
CA PHE A 37 -0.05 5.24 17.74
C PHE A 37 -0.97 4.01 17.72
N PRO A 38 -1.48 3.58 16.55
CA PRO A 38 -2.30 2.38 16.43
C PRO A 38 -1.50 1.12 16.73
N VAL A 39 -2.07 0.24 17.56
CA VAL A 39 -1.45 -1.01 18.02
C VAL A 39 -2.29 -2.19 17.56
N PRO A 40 -1.92 -2.89 16.47
CA PRO A 40 -2.61 -4.10 16.01
C PRO A 40 -2.22 -5.29 16.89
N GLY A 41 -2.96 -5.47 17.99
CA GLY A 41 -2.77 -6.55 18.93
C GLY A 41 -3.35 -7.88 18.46
N PHE A 42 -2.60 -8.96 18.66
CA PHE A 42 -3.02 -10.33 18.37
C PHE A 42 -2.79 -11.24 19.56
N ARG A 43 -3.44 -12.42 19.52
CA ARG A 43 -3.22 -13.47 20.54
C ARG A 43 -2.97 -14.81 19.85
N LYS A 44 -1.94 -15.52 20.32
CA LYS A 44 -1.65 -16.89 19.89
C LYS A 44 -1.17 -17.70 21.08
N TYR A 45 -1.76 -18.86 21.33
CA TYR A 45 -1.45 -19.73 22.49
C TYR A 45 -1.49 -19.00 23.84
N GLY A 46 -2.43 -18.07 24.02
CA GLY A 46 -2.53 -17.27 25.24
C GLY A 46 -1.59 -16.06 25.31
N ILE A 47 -0.57 -15.98 24.46
CA ILE A 47 0.42 -14.90 24.43
C ILE A 47 -0.10 -13.74 23.55
N LYS A 48 -0.12 -12.54 24.12
CA LYS A 48 -0.41 -11.30 23.35
C LYS A 48 0.85 -10.83 22.64
N TYR A 49 0.70 -10.38 21.40
CA TYR A 49 1.78 -9.82 20.58
C TYR A 49 1.24 -8.75 19.64
N VAL A 50 2.11 -7.87 19.20
CA VAL A 50 1.82 -6.83 18.21
C VAL A 50 2.53 -7.19 16.91
N ALA A 51 1.82 -7.15 15.79
CA ALA A 51 2.44 -7.39 14.48
C ALA A 51 1.74 -6.58 13.39
N THR A 52 2.49 -6.21 12.36
CA THR A 52 1.89 -5.59 11.18
C THR A 52 0.99 -6.61 10.45
N PRO A 53 -0.31 -6.34 10.29
CA PRO A 53 -1.21 -7.20 9.53
C PRO A 53 -0.75 -7.37 8.09
N ILE A 54 -1.03 -8.54 7.50
CA ILE A 54 -0.81 -8.76 6.06
C ILE A 54 -1.66 -7.75 5.27
N PHE A 55 -1.11 -7.19 4.20
CA PHE A 55 -1.71 -6.12 3.39
C PHE A 55 -1.84 -4.76 4.08
N LEU A 56 -1.19 -4.57 5.23
CA LEU A 56 -0.94 -3.29 5.84
C LEU A 56 0.56 -3.02 5.71
N GLN A 57 0.95 -1.94 5.02
CA GLN A 57 2.36 -1.70 4.71
C GLN A 57 3.13 -1.11 5.87
N GLN A 58 2.54 -0.15 6.55
CA GLN A 58 3.18 0.58 7.63
C GLN A 58 2.17 1.23 8.56
N LEU A 59 2.55 1.35 9.80
CA LEU A 59 1.91 2.17 10.82
C LEU A 59 2.88 3.27 11.25
N GLY A 60 2.57 3.94 12.33
CA GLY A 60 3.44 4.95 12.93
C GLY A 60 2.70 5.81 13.93
N VAL A 61 3.39 6.79 14.43
CA VAL A 61 2.80 7.86 15.22
C VAL A 61 2.20 8.89 14.29
N TYR A 62 1.01 9.33 14.60
CA TYR A 62 0.30 10.39 13.88
C TYR A 62 0.10 11.57 14.82
N SER A 63 0.77 12.67 14.52
CA SER A 63 0.78 13.89 15.32
C SER A 63 0.70 15.11 14.41
N PRO A 64 0.07 16.21 14.82
CA PRO A 64 0.05 17.46 14.06
C PRO A 64 1.41 18.18 14.06
N ASP A 65 2.26 17.87 15.04
CA ASP A 65 3.61 18.41 15.11
C ASP A 65 4.63 17.48 14.43
N LYS A 66 5.80 18.02 14.08
CA LYS A 66 6.89 17.26 13.44
C LYS A 66 7.72 16.43 14.44
N SER A 67 7.25 16.21 15.65
CA SER A 67 7.94 15.45 16.70
C SER A 67 7.68 13.94 16.65
N GLU A 68 7.25 13.42 15.51
CA GLU A 68 6.83 12.02 15.32
C GLU A 68 7.88 11.01 15.80
N GLU A 69 9.18 11.24 15.54
CA GLU A 69 10.24 10.34 16.00
C GLU A 69 10.34 10.32 17.53
N ARG A 70 10.33 11.46 18.18
CA ARG A 70 10.38 11.54 19.63
C ARG A 70 9.15 10.89 20.28
N LYS A 71 7.97 11.20 19.77
CA LYS A 71 6.70 10.62 20.26
C LYS A 71 6.64 9.12 20.01
N ALA A 72 7.23 8.63 18.92
CA ALA A 72 7.31 7.20 18.69
C ALA A 72 8.15 6.48 19.75
N LYS A 73 9.32 7.01 20.11
CA LYS A 73 10.14 6.47 21.21
C LYS A 73 9.37 6.46 22.54
N GLU A 74 8.65 7.54 22.81
CA GLU A 74 7.80 7.66 23.99
C GLU A 74 6.68 6.61 24.01
N PHE A 75 5.92 6.45 22.90
CA PHE A 75 4.87 5.45 22.81
C PHE A 75 5.41 4.01 22.91
N PHE A 76 6.60 3.74 22.37
CA PHE A 76 7.22 2.43 22.54
C PHE A 76 7.63 2.17 24.01
N PHE A 77 8.08 3.18 24.72
CA PHE A 77 8.40 3.08 26.14
C PHE A 77 7.14 2.76 26.98
N TYR A 78 5.99 3.31 26.62
CA TYR A 78 4.71 3.03 27.27
C TYR A 78 3.95 1.83 26.67
N MET A 79 4.57 1.07 25.78
CA MET A 79 3.94 -0.13 25.25
C MET A 79 3.67 -1.14 26.39
N PRO A 80 2.42 -1.63 26.52
CA PRO A 80 2.10 -2.52 27.65
C PRO A 80 2.95 -3.79 27.68
N ASP A 81 3.50 -4.13 28.83
CA ASP A 81 4.38 -5.29 29.08
C ASP A 81 3.74 -6.65 28.75
N PHE A 82 2.43 -6.71 28.66
CA PHE A 82 1.75 -7.94 28.28
C PHE A 82 1.92 -8.29 26.80
N TYR A 83 2.37 -7.35 25.95
CA TYR A 83 2.81 -7.66 24.61
C TYR A 83 4.23 -8.23 24.62
N ARG A 84 4.34 -9.54 24.56
CA ARG A 84 5.61 -10.27 24.67
C ARG A 84 6.47 -10.26 23.42
N PHE A 85 5.89 -9.85 22.30
CA PHE A 85 6.57 -9.77 21.01
C PHE A 85 5.99 -8.62 20.20
N ILE A 86 6.86 -7.83 19.57
CA ILE A 86 6.51 -6.68 18.73
C ILE A 86 7.25 -6.81 17.40
N ASP A 87 6.51 -6.88 16.30
CA ASP A 87 7.01 -6.88 14.91
C ASP A 87 6.19 -5.92 14.07
N LEU A 88 6.59 -4.65 14.06
CA LEU A 88 5.89 -3.58 13.38
C LEU A 88 6.71 -2.97 12.26
N CYS A 89 6.08 -2.77 11.11
CA CYS A 89 6.58 -1.90 10.06
C CYS A 89 6.10 -0.48 10.35
N ILE A 90 7.05 0.44 10.58
CA ILE A 90 6.79 1.84 10.94
C ILE A 90 7.24 2.74 9.80
N GLY A 91 6.41 3.74 9.47
CA GLY A 91 6.67 4.66 8.38
C GLY A 91 7.57 5.85 8.75
N GLN A 92 8.06 5.92 9.99
CA GLN A 92 9.04 6.87 10.45
C GLN A 92 10.40 6.20 10.59
N ASN A 93 11.46 6.94 10.34
CA ASN A 93 12.83 6.47 10.57
C ASN A 93 13.14 6.58 12.07
N ILE A 94 12.91 5.48 12.81
CA ILE A 94 13.09 5.42 14.25
C ILE A 94 14.20 4.42 14.56
N TYR A 95 15.23 4.91 15.25
CA TYR A 95 16.27 4.07 15.82
C TYR A 95 16.10 3.97 17.34
N MET A 96 16.08 2.73 17.85
CA MET A 96 15.99 2.41 19.27
C MET A 96 16.91 1.23 19.56
N ASP A 97 17.82 1.38 20.54
CA ASP A 97 18.81 0.35 20.87
C ASP A 97 18.18 -0.94 21.42
N GLU A 98 17.00 -0.82 22.03
CA GLU A 98 16.27 -1.94 22.63
C GLU A 98 15.56 -2.82 21.59
N TYR A 99 15.45 -2.36 20.35
CA TYR A 99 14.74 -3.07 19.27
C TYR A 99 15.65 -3.32 18.07
N ARG A 100 15.56 -4.53 17.53
CA ARG A 100 16.20 -4.83 16.25
C ARG A 100 15.41 -4.16 15.12
N THR A 101 16.02 -3.21 14.43
CA THR A 101 15.43 -2.50 13.30
C THR A 101 15.96 -3.01 11.96
N THR A 102 15.12 -2.99 10.93
CA THR A 102 15.48 -3.30 9.55
C THR A 102 14.77 -2.32 8.63
N GLU A 103 15.52 -1.63 7.79
CA GLU A 103 14.96 -0.69 6.83
C GLU A 103 14.19 -1.42 5.71
N ARG A 104 13.05 -0.85 5.33
CA ARG A 104 12.27 -1.27 4.17
C ARG A 104 12.00 -0.05 3.31
N THR A 105 12.24 -0.17 2.03
CA THR A 105 12.04 0.95 1.09
C THR A 105 10.60 0.99 0.60
N ASN A 106 9.98 2.14 0.73
CA ASN A 106 8.75 2.50 0.02
C ASN A 106 9.06 3.41 -1.18
N PHE A 107 8.18 3.47 -2.17
CA PHE A 107 8.32 4.28 -3.36
C PHE A 107 7.08 5.14 -3.56
N ILE A 108 7.30 6.44 -3.75
CA ILE A 108 6.23 7.39 -4.05
C ILE A 108 6.54 8.19 -5.31
N LEU A 109 5.51 8.56 -6.04
CA LEU A 109 5.60 9.42 -7.22
C LEU A 109 4.68 10.63 -7.05
N SER A 110 5.26 11.81 -7.03
CA SER A 110 4.49 13.07 -6.99
C SER A 110 3.99 13.42 -8.38
N LEU A 111 2.71 13.76 -8.46
CA LEU A 111 2.05 14.19 -9.69
C LEU A 111 1.78 15.71 -9.71
N SER A 112 2.62 16.50 -9.04
CA SER A 112 2.49 17.96 -8.98
C SER A 112 2.90 18.66 -10.28
N ALA A 113 3.76 18.02 -11.10
CA ALA A 113 4.23 18.56 -12.37
C ALA A 113 3.29 18.17 -13.53
N SER A 114 3.46 18.81 -14.69
CA SER A 114 2.77 18.39 -15.92
C SER A 114 3.17 16.99 -16.34
N TYR A 115 2.30 16.31 -17.12
CA TYR A 115 2.56 14.97 -17.62
C TYR A 115 3.91 14.87 -18.34
N GLU A 116 4.24 15.82 -19.20
CA GLU A 116 5.49 15.83 -19.96
C GLU A 116 6.72 15.87 -19.06
N LYS A 117 6.67 16.69 -17.99
CA LYS A 117 7.78 16.73 -17.00
C LYS A 117 7.93 15.43 -16.26
N ILE A 118 6.82 14.82 -15.82
CA ILE A 118 6.85 13.53 -15.12
C ILE A 118 7.32 12.43 -16.07
N TYR A 119 6.77 12.36 -17.30
CA TYR A 119 7.17 11.37 -18.31
C TYR A 119 8.65 11.48 -18.68
N ASN A 120 9.20 12.70 -18.76
CA ASN A 120 10.61 12.92 -19.03
C ASN A 120 11.52 12.35 -17.92
N SER A 121 11.06 12.26 -16.68
CA SER A 121 11.80 11.63 -15.56
C SER A 121 11.79 10.10 -15.62
N PHE A 122 10.92 9.49 -16.42
CA PHE A 122 10.90 8.04 -16.60
C PHE A 122 12.20 7.56 -17.27
N SER A 123 12.69 6.40 -16.83
CA SER A 123 13.85 5.79 -17.49
C SER A 123 13.54 5.39 -18.94
N ASP A 124 14.57 5.31 -19.78
CA ASP A 124 14.41 4.87 -21.17
C ASP A 124 13.82 3.46 -21.26
N HIS A 125 14.15 2.59 -20.30
CA HIS A 125 13.55 1.27 -20.19
C HIS A 125 12.04 1.36 -19.97
N CYS A 126 11.59 2.21 -19.06
CA CYS A 126 10.16 2.46 -18.79
C CYS A 126 9.46 2.95 -20.04
N LYS A 127 9.98 4.00 -20.68
CA LYS A 127 9.41 4.59 -21.90
C LYS A 127 9.25 3.56 -23.03
N ARG A 128 10.29 2.74 -23.29
CA ARG A 128 10.21 1.65 -24.28
C ARG A 128 9.14 0.61 -23.96
N ASN A 129 8.93 0.27 -22.68
CA ASN A 129 7.88 -0.66 -22.29
C ASN A 129 6.48 -0.05 -22.43
N ILE A 130 6.31 1.23 -22.12
CA ILE A 130 5.05 1.96 -22.36
C ILE A 130 4.71 1.94 -23.85
N GLN A 131 5.64 2.32 -24.72
CA GLN A 131 5.45 2.32 -26.18
C GLN A 131 5.07 0.94 -26.73
N LYS A 132 5.71 -0.13 -26.22
CA LYS A 132 5.32 -1.50 -26.60
C LYS A 132 3.90 -1.83 -26.18
N ALA A 133 3.50 -1.43 -24.98
CA ALA A 133 2.17 -1.71 -24.46
C ALA A 133 1.07 -0.91 -25.18
N GLU A 134 1.35 0.30 -25.65
CA GLU A 134 0.40 1.13 -26.43
C GLU A 134 -0.07 0.43 -27.71
N ASN A 135 0.79 -0.41 -28.32
CA ASN A 135 0.46 -1.19 -29.51
C ASN A 135 -0.37 -2.46 -29.22
N GLU A 136 -0.58 -2.82 -27.95
CA GLU A 136 -1.26 -4.05 -27.54
C GLU A 136 -2.78 -3.91 -27.46
N GLY A 137 -3.35 -2.72 -27.70
CA GLY A 137 -4.79 -2.50 -27.61
C GLY A 137 -5.37 -2.82 -26.23
N ILE A 138 -4.72 -2.36 -25.18
CA ILE A 138 -5.11 -2.63 -23.78
C ILE A 138 -6.41 -1.91 -23.46
N SER A 139 -7.42 -2.66 -23.01
CA SER A 139 -8.69 -2.12 -22.51
C SER A 139 -8.85 -2.43 -21.03
N TYR A 140 -9.07 -1.41 -20.24
CA TYR A 140 -9.30 -1.54 -18.80
C TYR A 140 -10.78 -1.71 -18.49
N SER A 141 -11.07 -2.61 -17.55
CA SER A 141 -12.42 -2.82 -17.00
C SER A 141 -12.43 -2.54 -15.51
N THR A 142 -13.48 -1.91 -15.03
CA THR A 142 -13.79 -1.76 -13.62
C THR A 142 -14.80 -2.81 -13.13
N ASP A 143 -15.31 -3.65 -14.02
CA ASP A 143 -16.19 -4.76 -13.72
C ASP A 143 -15.39 -6.00 -13.30
N ILE A 144 -14.62 -5.83 -12.23
CA ILE A 144 -13.84 -6.89 -11.60
C ILE A 144 -14.28 -6.99 -10.15
N THR A 145 -14.69 -8.18 -9.75
CA THR A 145 -15.05 -8.42 -8.35
C THR A 145 -13.82 -8.58 -7.48
N PRO A 146 -13.90 -8.24 -6.17
CA PRO A 146 -12.81 -8.52 -5.23
C PRO A 146 -12.38 -9.99 -5.26
N ARG A 147 -13.32 -10.91 -5.34
CA ARG A 147 -13.06 -12.35 -5.37
C ARG A 147 -12.30 -12.78 -6.62
N GLU A 148 -12.61 -12.25 -7.79
CA GLU A 148 -11.85 -12.52 -9.02
C GLU A 148 -10.40 -12.07 -8.89
N LEU A 149 -10.16 -10.86 -8.36
CA LEU A 149 -8.82 -10.35 -8.16
C LEU A 149 -8.02 -11.20 -7.15
N ILE A 150 -8.66 -11.60 -6.05
CA ILE A 150 -8.03 -12.47 -5.04
C ILE A 150 -7.73 -13.86 -5.63
N ASN A 151 -8.65 -14.44 -6.40
CA ASN A 151 -8.41 -15.73 -7.05
C ASN A 151 -7.26 -15.65 -8.04
N LEU A 152 -7.15 -14.56 -8.81
CA LEU A 152 -6.02 -14.32 -9.68
C LEU A 152 -4.69 -14.24 -8.90
N PHE A 153 -4.68 -13.55 -7.76
CA PHE A 153 -3.52 -13.47 -6.88
C PHE A 153 -3.12 -14.85 -6.35
N MET A 154 -4.07 -15.60 -5.81
CA MET A 154 -3.84 -16.96 -5.28
C MET A 154 -3.29 -17.90 -6.34
N ALA A 155 -3.79 -17.81 -7.59
CA ALA A 155 -3.33 -18.63 -8.70
C ALA A 155 -1.88 -18.29 -9.15
N ASN A 156 -1.41 -17.07 -8.88
CA ASN A 156 -0.08 -16.61 -9.26
C ASN A 156 0.87 -16.59 -8.04
N ARG A 157 0.94 -15.47 -7.34
CA ARG A 157 1.90 -15.25 -6.24
C ARG A 157 1.44 -15.74 -4.87
N GLY A 158 0.13 -15.83 -4.65
CA GLY A 158 -0.40 -16.22 -3.34
C GLY A 158 0.07 -17.59 -2.87
N ARG A 159 0.41 -18.49 -3.78
CA ARG A 159 0.96 -19.83 -3.48
C ARG A 159 2.40 -19.78 -2.95
N GLU A 160 3.15 -18.75 -3.29
CA GLU A 160 4.56 -18.58 -2.92
C GLU A 160 4.73 -17.88 -1.57
N ILE A 161 3.73 -17.11 -1.14
CA ILE A 161 3.78 -16.33 0.09
C ILE A 161 3.32 -17.20 1.27
N ARG A 162 4.29 -17.59 2.09
CA ARG A 162 3.99 -18.35 3.32
C ARG A 162 3.28 -17.45 4.34
N GLY A 163 2.31 -18.02 5.05
CA GLY A 163 1.66 -17.37 6.20
C GLY A 163 0.35 -16.65 5.89
N ILE A 164 -0.02 -16.41 4.63
CA ILE A 164 -1.36 -15.90 4.30
C ILE A 164 -2.38 -17.00 4.53
N ARG A 165 -3.42 -16.70 5.29
CA ARG A 165 -4.54 -17.60 5.59
C ARG A 165 -5.80 -17.12 4.89
N GLU A 166 -6.79 -17.98 4.78
CA GLU A 166 -8.10 -17.65 4.20
C GLU A 166 -8.73 -16.42 4.86
N ARG A 167 -8.62 -16.29 6.17
CA ARG A 167 -9.12 -15.10 6.91
C ARG A 167 -8.48 -13.80 6.44
N ASP A 168 -7.24 -13.82 5.98
CA ASP A 168 -6.52 -12.63 5.51
C ASP A 168 -7.03 -12.22 4.12
N TYR A 169 -7.35 -13.19 3.26
CA TYR A 169 -8.04 -12.96 2.00
C TYR A 169 -9.47 -12.43 2.22
N ASN A 170 -10.20 -12.97 3.18
CA ASN A 170 -11.55 -12.47 3.52
C ASN A 170 -11.51 -11.03 4.02
N ARG A 171 -10.47 -10.63 4.78
CA ARG A 171 -10.27 -9.24 5.21
C ARG A 171 -9.96 -8.31 4.05
N VAL A 172 -9.07 -8.69 3.16
CA VAL A 172 -8.76 -7.86 1.99
C VAL A 172 -9.95 -7.75 1.04
N GLU A 173 -10.77 -8.79 0.92
CA GLU A 173 -12.05 -8.74 0.19
C GLU A 173 -13.03 -7.74 0.84
N ALA A 174 -13.16 -7.79 2.16
CA ALA A 174 -13.98 -6.85 2.91
C ALA A 174 -13.47 -5.41 2.76
N LEU A 175 -12.15 -5.20 2.78
CA LEU A 175 -11.53 -3.90 2.52
C LEU A 175 -11.85 -3.37 1.12
N MET A 176 -11.71 -4.21 0.09
CA MET A 176 -12.04 -3.84 -1.28
C MET A 176 -13.52 -3.45 -1.42
N ASN A 177 -14.42 -4.23 -0.82
CA ASN A 177 -15.86 -3.94 -0.82
C ASN A 177 -16.17 -2.63 -0.08
N HIS A 178 -15.58 -2.43 1.11
CA HIS A 178 -15.72 -1.19 1.87
C HIS A 178 -15.28 0.02 1.05
N CYS A 179 -14.12 -0.05 0.40
CA CYS A 179 -13.61 1.04 -0.41
C CYS A 179 -14.49 1.34 -1.64
N ARG A 180 -15.01 0.30 -2.30
CA ARG A 180 -15.94 0.48 -3.44
C ARG A 180 -17.24 1.16 -3.02
N ILE A 181 -17.88 0.69 -1.95
CA ILE A 181 -19.15 1.25 -1.44
C ILE A 181 -18.96 2.71 -1.01
N ASN A 182 -17.84 3.01 -0.33
CA ASN A 182 -17.59 4.34 0.23
C ASN A 182 -16.81 5.26 -0.72
N ARG A 183 -16.62 4.90 -1.98
CA ARG A 183 -15.86 5.67 -2.99
C ARG A 183 -14.45 6.04 -2.54
N LYS A 184 -13.80 5.12 -1.82
CA LYS A 184 -12.40 5.25 -1.32
C LYS A 184 -11.42 4.41 -2.11
N GLY A 185 -11.87 3.74 -3.18
CA GLY A 185 -11.02 2.90 -4.00
C GLY A 185 -11.79 2.13 -5.05
N ARG A 186 -11.04 1.60 -6.00
CA ARG A 186 -11.56 0.85 -7.14
C ARG A 186 -10.67 -0.32 -7.50
N ILE A 187 -11.26 -1.32 -8.14
CA ILE A 187 -10.53 -2.41 -8.78
C ILE A 187 -10.53 -2.15 -10.29
N ILE A 188 -9.36 -2.30 -10.89
CA ILE A 188 -9.19 -2.18 -12.34
C ILE A 188 -8.52 -3.46 -12.82
N GLY A 189 -8.96 -3.96 -13.96
CA GLY A 189 -8.35 -5.16 -14.54
C GLY A 189 -8.30 -5.12 -16.05
N VAL A 190 -7.54 -6.05 -16.62
CA VAL A 190 -7.48 -6.33 -18.06
C VAL A 190 -7.81 -7.79 -18.30
N ARG A 191 -8.71 -8.05 -19.25
CA ARG A 191 -9.06 -9.41 -19.66
C ARG A 191 -8.33 -9.76 -20.98
N SER A 192 -8.01 -11.02 -21.14
CA SER A 192 -7.56 -11.57 -22.43
C SER A 192 -8.72 -11.59 -23.44
N ALA A 193 -8.42 -11.86 -24.70
CA ALA A 193 -9.44 -12.05 -25.74
C ALA A 193 -10.45 -13.16 -25.39
N GLY A 194 -10.05 -14.16 -24.61
CA GLY A 194 -10.93 -15.23 -24.08
C GLY A 194 -11.68 -14.86 -22.80
N GLY A 195 -11.72 -13.59 -22.39
CA GLY A 195 -12.45 -13.12 -21.22
C GLY A 195 -11.78 -13.37 -19.86
N ARG A 196 -10.63 -14.08 -19.82
CA ARG A 196 -9.91 -14.40 -18.59
C ARG A 196 -9.21 -13.16 -18.05
N LEU A 197 -9.32 -12.88 -16.75
CA LEU A 197 -8.57 -11.81 -16.09
C LEU A 197 -7.06 -12.14 -16.11
N VAL A 198 -6.24 -11.21 -16.65
CA VAL A 198 -4.78 -11.37 -16.78
C VAL A 198 -3.99 -10.33 -16.02
N PHE A 199 -4.60 -9.20 -15.71
CA PHE A 199 -4.05 -8.15 -14.87
C PHE A 199 -5.14 -7.64 -13.95
N GLY A 200 -4.79 -7.31 -12.73
CA GLY A 200 -5.71 -6.67 -11.82
C GLY A 200 -5.00 -5.88 -10.73
N ILE A 201 -5.62 -4.78 -10.35
CA ILE A 201 -5.11 -3.90 -9.31
C ILE A 201 -6.27 -3.36 -8.46
N PHE A 202 -6.07 -3.34 -7.14
CA PHE A 202 -6.89 -2.59 -6.22
C PHE A 202 -6.15 -1.34 -5.77
N ILE A 203 -6.78 -0.18 -5.96
CA ILE A 203 -6.26 1.13 -5.58
C ILE A 203 -7.13 1.69 -4.48
N ILE A 204 -6.51 2.17 -3.42
CA ILE A 204 -7.17 3.05 -2.44
C ILE A 204 -6.94 4.48 -2.86
N GLU A 205 -8.01 5.26 -2.94
CA GLU A 205 -8.02 6.62 -3.41
C GLU A 205 -8.52 7.54 -2.28
N LEU A 206 -7.60 8.30 -1.71
CA LEU A 206 -7.89 9.37 -0.77
C LEU A 206 -7.60 10.72 -1.42
N PRO A 207 -8.15 11.83 -0.92
CA PRO A 207 -7.84 13.15 -1.45
C PRO A 207 -6.33 13.40 -1.50
N GLY A 208 -5.79 13.63 -2.69
CA GLY A 208 -4.36 13.85 -2.93
C GLY A 208 -3.45 12.62 -2.77
N PHE A 209 -3.99 11.41 -2.59
CA PHE A 209 -3.17 10.22 -2.33
C PHE A 209 -3.79 8.94 -2.92
N LYS A 210 -3.02 8.18 -3.68
CA LYS A 210 -3.43 6.91 -4.27
C LYS A 210 -2.45 5.81 -3.89
N THR A 211 -2.94 4.76 -3.23
CA THR A 211 -2.12 3.60 -2.84
C THR A 211 -2.41 2.43 -3.76
N LEU A 212 -1.39 1.91 -4.43
CA LEU A 212 -1.46 0.71 -5.27
C LEU A 212 -1.31 -0.54 -4.39
N LEU A 213 -2.37 -0.87 -3.64
CA LEU A 213 -2.25 -1.81 -2.51
C LEU A 213 -2.14 -3.27 -2.93
N PHE A 214 -2.83 -3.70 -3.97
CA PHE A 214 -2.93 -5.11 -4.32
C PHE A 214 -2.86 -5.27 -5.83
N VAL A 215 -1.70 -5.71 -6.33
CA VAL A 215 -1.40 -5.77 -7.76
C VAL A 215 -1.12 -7.21 -8.18
N VAL A 216 -1.76 -7.67 -9.24
CA VAL A 216 -1.54 -8.99 -9.83
C VAL A 216 -1.17 -8.87 -11.29
N ASN A 217 0.01 -9.38 -11.62
CA ASN A 217 0.52 -9.50 -12.98
C ASN A 217 0.73 -10.97 -13.33
N THR A 218 -0.04 -11.50 -14.28
CA THR A 218 0.23 -12.81 -14.87
C THR A 218 1.42 -12.75 -15.83
N GLU A 219 1.88 -13.87 -16.31
CA GLU A 219 2.91 -13.93 -17.36
C GLU A 219 2.44 -13.21 -18.63
N GLU A 220 1.18 -13.43 -19.05
CA GLU A 220 0.58 -12.75 -20.19
C GLU A 220 0.60 -11.23 -20.02
N SER A 221 0.20 -10.72 -18.83
CA SER A 221 0.22 -9.28 -18.59
C SER A 221 1.63 -8.69 -18.56
N ARG A 222 2.61 -9.44 -18.05
CA ARG A 222 4.02 -9.02 -18.09
C ARG A 222 4.57 -8.95 -19.51
N ASN A 223 4.25 -9.93 -20.36
CA ASN A 223 4.66 -9.97 -21.76
C ASN A 223 4.09 -8.79 -22.54
N ARG A 224 2.83 -8.43 -22.29
CA ARG A 224 2.12 -7.27 -22.87
C ARG A 224 2.45 -5.95 -22.18
N ARG A 225 3.30 -5.92 -21.15
CA ARG A 225 3.72 -4.70 -20.43
C ARG A 225 2.57 -3.91 -19.80
N ILE A 226 1.46 -4.56 -19.44
CA ILE A 226 0.23 -3.92 -18.97
C ILE A 226 0.48 -3.05 -17.74
N ASN A 227 1.34 -3.47 -16.82
CA ASN A 227 1.70 -2.71 -15.63
C ASN A 227 2.37 -1.35 -15.95
N TYR A 228 3.23 -1.29 -16.97
CA TYR A 228 3.85 -0.03 -17.40
C TYR A 228 2.82 0.93 -18.00
N HIS A 229 1.95 0.40 -18.85
CA HIS A 229 0.86 1.17 -19.46
C HIS A 229 -0.09 1.69 -18.38
N PHE A 230 -0.48 0.82 -17.43
CA PHE A 230 -1.39 1.19 -16.36
C PHE A 230 -0.87 2.35 -15.51
N VAL A 231 0.39 2.28 -15.06
CA VAL A 231 0.98 3.38 -14.26
C VAL A 231 1.09 4.65 -15.10
N ASN A 232 1.45 4.55 -16.38
CA ASN A 232 1.51 5.71 -17.27
C ASN A 232 0.15 6.39 -17.44
N GLU A 233 -0.93 5.62 -17.64
CA GLU A 233 -2.29 6.16 -17.71
C GLU A 233 -2.71 6.82 -16.39
N LEU A 234 -2.39 6.19 -15.26
CA LEU A 234 -2.68 6.76 -13.95
C LEU A 234 -1.94 8.10 -13.73
N VAL A 235 -0.69 8.19 -14.20
CA VAL A 235 0.08 9.45 -14.20
C VAL A 235 -0.57 10.48 -15.11
N ARG A 236 -0.96 10.10 -16.34
CA ARG A 236 -1.60 11.00 -17.32
C ARG A 236 -2.91 11.58 -16.79
N GLU A 237 -3.75 10.73 -16.16
CA GLU A 237 -5.03 11.15 -15.58
C GLU A 237 -4.89 12.14 -14.40
N ASN A 238 -3.75 12.11 -13.69
CA ASN A 238 -3.59 12.84 -12.43
C ASN A 238 -2.44 13.87 -12.44
N ALA A 239 -1.74 14.05 -13.56
CA ALA A 239 -0.65 15.02 -13.66
C ALA A 239 -1.15 16.47 -13.39
N GLY A 240 -0.36 17.26 -12.68
CA GLY A 240 -0.71 18.62 -12.26
C GLY A 240 -1.68 18.71 -11.08
N SER A 241 -2.19 17.57 -10.54
CA SER A 241 -3.16 17.58 -9.45
C SER A 241 -2.54 17.70 -8.06
N GLY A 242 -1.22 17.54 -7.93
CA GLY A 242 -0.54 17.40 -6.62
C GLY A 242 -0.76 16.05 -5.95
N THR A 243 -1.45 15.10 -6.58
CA THR A 243 -1.66 13.75 -6.06
C THR A 243 -0.33 13.01 -5.93
N ILE A 244 -0.22 12.18 -4.90
CA ILE A 244 0.90 11.26 -4.69
C ILE A 244 0.43 9.83 -5.00
N ILE A 245 1.18 9.12 -5.85
CA ILE A 245 1.04 7.67 -5.99
C ILE A 245 2.00 7.00 -5.02
N ASP A 246 1.48 6.14 -4.16
CA ASP A 246 2.22 5.24 -3.28
C ASP A 246 2.19 3.83 -3.88
N PHE A 247 3.36 3.32 -4.26
CA PHE A 247 3.51 1.98 -4.82
C PHE A 247 3.47 0.87 -3.76
N ALA A 248 3.30 1.24 -2.49
CA ALA A 248 3.28 0.33 -1.34
C ALA A 248 4.57 -0.50 -1.17
N GLY A 249 5.68 -0.02 -1.71
CA GLY A 249 7.02 -0.54 -1.52
C GLY A 249 7.28 -1.99 -1.92
N SER A 250 8.53 -2.35 -2.07
CA SER A 250 8.93 -3.76 -2.20
C SER A 250 10.41 -3.96 -1.92
N SER A 251 10.74 -5.00 -1.15
CA SER A 251 12.11 -5.49 -0.98
C SER A 251 12.57 -6.42 -2.11
N ILE A 252 11.71 -6.72 -3.09
CA ILE A 252 12.05 -7.55 -4.25
C ILE A 252 12.73 -6.66 -5.30
N PRO A 253 14.00 -6.93 -5.67
CA PRO A 253 14.77 -6.01 -6.53
C PRO A 253 14.10 -5.68 -7.87
N SER A 254 13.47 -6.65 -8.53
CA SER A 254 12.80 -6.43 -9.82
C SER A 254 11.56 -5.53 -9.69
N ILE A 255 10.86 -5.57 -8.54
CA ILE A 255 9.70 -4.72 -8.27
C ILE A 255 10.17 -3.32 -7.89
N ALA A 256 11.21 -3.20 -7.05
CA ALA A 256 11.82 -1.92 -6.71
C ALA A 256 12.30 -1.18 -7.98
N SER A 257 13.03 -1.88 -8.85
CA SER A 257 13.51 -1.35 -10.13
C SER A 257 12.37 -0.91 -11.07
N PHE A 258 11.26 -1.64 -11.08
CA PHE A 258 10.05 -1.22 -11.80
C PHE A 258 9.49 0.11 -11.25
N MET A 259 9.37 0.25 -9.93
CA MET A 259 8.87 1.47 -9.31
C MET A 259 9.80 2.66 -9.57
N GLU A 260 11.11 2.46 -9.41
CA GLU A 260 12.13 3.48 -9.69
C GLU A 260 12.14 3.95 -11.14
N SER A 261 11.79 3.06 -12.08
CA SER A 261 11.81 3.38 -13.50
C SER A 261 10.82 4.49 -13.90
N PHE A 262 9.83 4.80 -13.05
CA PHE A 262 8.91 5.93 -13.19
C PHE A 262 9.40 7.22 -12.53
N GLY A 263 10.68 7.31 -12.14
CA GLY A 263 11.19 8.50 -11.45
C GLY A 263 10.63 8.68 -10.03
N SER A 264 10.13 7.61 -9.42
CA SER A 264 9.65 7.63 -8.03
C SER A 264 10.79 7.88 -7.06
N SER A 265 10.47 8.54 -5.94
CA SER A 265 11.41 8.74 -4.85
C SER A 265 11.30 7.62 -3.81
N ARG A 266 12.45 7.19 -3.29
CA ARG A 266 12.51 6.26 -2.16
C ARG A 266 12.11 6.97 -0.87
N GLN A 267 11.36 6.29 -0.05
CA GLN A 267 11.09 6.66 1.33
C GLN A 267 11.51 5.49 2.24
N PRO A 268 12.05 5.77 3.42
CA PRO A 268 12.32 4.74 4.42
C PRO A 268 11.04 4.06 4.91
#